data_010d21bc7192ab378629d3659eb45de8
#
_entry.id   010d21bc7192ab378629d3659eb45de8
#
_cell.length_a   1.000
_cell.length_b   1.000
_cell.length_c   1.000
_cell.angle_alpha   90.00
_cell.angle_beta   90.00
_cell.angle_gamma   90.00
#
_symmetry.space_group_name_H-M   'P 1'
#
loop_
_entity.id
_entity.type
_entity.pdbx_description
1 polymer ?
#
loop_
_entity_poly.entity_id
_entity_poly.type
_entity_poly.pdbx_seq_one_letter_code
_entity_poly.pdbx_strand_id
1 'polypeptide(L)'
;MTPNAIRWEVPPLTTTSVEAAIHYRDGIAALVAGIASADQQLLAATTIDPGFLLAHIGRAVADATGGAPYVPPPTSSSLVTRGERQHAEIVAVTLCGDVHRARDLRREHLLEFPGDLLIVWLPMLARPGGG
;
A
#
# COMPACT_ATOMS: atom_id res chain seq x y z
N MET A 1 5.58 22.73 -16.13
CA MET A 1 5.58 22.28 -15.84
C MET A 1 5.64 21.50 -15.23
N THR A 2 6.06 21.44 -14.80
CA THR A 2 5.54 20.65 -14.76
C THR A 2 5.10 19.97 -13.65
N PRO A 3 4.03 19.79 -13.38
CA PRO A 3 3.44 19.11 -12.30
C PRO A 3 3.88 17.73 -12.16
N ASN A 4 4.49 17.29 -13.17
CA ASN A 4 5.03 15.98 -13.10
C ASN A 4 6.13 15.82 -12.13
N ALA A 5 6.71 16.93 -11.77
CA ALA A 5 7.80 16.87 -10.83
C ALA A 5 7.39 16.27 -9.52
N ILE A 6 6.12 16.25 -9.24
CA ILE A 6 5.69 15.71 -8.00
C ILE A 6 5.11 14.36 -8.13
N ARG A 7 5.43 13.71 -9.17
CA ARG A 7 4.90 12.43 -9.37
C ARG A 7 5.41 11.48 -8.33
N TRP A 8 4.51 10.77 -7.72
CA TRP A 8 4.86 9.87 -6.65
C TRP A 8 5.23 8.50 -7.16
N GLU A 9 4.98 8.26 -8.42
CA GLU A 9 5.30 6.98 -9.05
C GLU A 9 4.67 5.81 -8.36
N VAL A 10 3.54 6.06 -7.73
CA VAL A 10 2.72 4.99 -7.23
C VAL A 10 1.90 4.45 -8.40
N PRO A 11 1.36 3.24 -8.28
CA PRO A 11 0.48 2.73 -9.32
C PRO A 11 -0.69 3.68 -9.54
N PRO A 12 -1.21 3.76 -10.76
CA PRO A 12 -2.43 4.53 -10.97
C PRO A 12 -3.51 4.07 -10.01
N LEU A 13 -4.17 5.03 -9.37
CA LEU A 13 -5.10 4.74 -8.31
C LEU A 13 -6.51 4.58 -8.84
N THR A 14 -7.28 3.71 -8.19
CA THR A 14 -8.69 3.54 -8.50
C THR A 14 -9.48 4.80 -8.19
N THR A 15 -9.08 5.49 -7.13
CA THR A 15 -9.82 6.66 -6.68
C THR A 15 -9.70 7.81 -7.65
N THR A 16 -10.81 8.52 -7.85
CA THR A 16 -10.81 9.79 -8.55
C THR A 16 -10.84 10.96 -7.59
N SER A 17 -10.86 10.70 -6.29
CA SER A 17 -10.90 11.74 -5.28
C SER A 17 -9.48 12.21 -4.95
N VAL A 18 -9.19 13.48 -5.24
CA VAL A 18 -7.90 14.06 -4.87
C VAL A 18 -7.72 14.02 -3.36
N GLU A 19 -8.79 14.28 -2.62
CA GLU A 19 -8.73 14.30 -1.18
C GLU A 19 -8.43 12.91 -0.62
N ALA A 20 -9.06 11.87 -1.15
CA ALA A 20 -8.78 10.51 -0.72
C ALA A 20 -7.33 10.13 -1.03
N ALA A 21 -6.82 10.54 -2.19
CA ALA A 21 -5.45 10.24 -2.56
C ALA A 21 -4.45 10.93 -1.62
N ILE A 22 -4.74 12.15 -1.20
CA ILE A 22 -3.88 12.88 -0.27
C ILE A 22 -3.86 12.18 1.09
N HIS A 23 -5.03 11.79 1.60
CA HIS A 23 -5.09 11.06 2.87
C HIS A 23 -4.35 9.73 2.78
N TYR A 24 -4.46 9.04 1.66
CA TYR A 24 -3.73 7.80 1.46
C TYR A 24 -2.22 8.03 1.53
N ARG A 25 -1.72 9.02 0.80
CA ARG A 25 -0.28 9.31 0.78
C ARG A 25 0.22 9.70 2.16
N ASP A 26 -0.53 10.56 2.84
CA ASP A 26 -0.15 10.99 4.18
C ASP A 26 -0.20 9.82 5.16
N GLY A 27 -1.19 8.95 5.00
CA GLY A 27 -1.33 7.78 5.84
C GLY A 27 -0.20 6.78 5.66
N ILE A 28 0.20 6.54 4.41
CA ILE A 28 1.31 5.63 4.15
C ILE A 28 2.62 6.23 4.66
N ALA A 29 2.83 7.52 4.46
CA ALA A 29 4.03 8.17 4.98
C ALA A 29 4.10 8.07 6.50
N ALA A 30 2.97 8.26 7.17
CA ALA A 30 2.90 8.13 8.62
C ALA A 30 3.15 6.69 9.06
N LEU A 31 2.60 5.72 8.35
CA LEU A 31 2.78 4.32 8.66
C LEU A 31 4.25 3.93 8.59
N VAL A 32 4.92 4.33 7.52
CA VAL A 32 6.32 4.05 7.32
C VAL A 32 7.18 4.71 8.38
N ALA A 33 6.79 5.91 8.81
CA ALA A 33 7.52 6.65 9.84
C ALA A 33 7.17 6.20 11.26
N GLY A 34 6.21 5.29 11.41
CA GLY A 34 5.80 4.83 12.74
C GLY A 34 4.97 5.84 13.52
N ILE A 35 4.27 6.73 12.82
CA ILE A 35 3.47 7.76 13.44
C ILE A 35 2.06 7.25 13.66
N ALA A 36 1.52 7.48 14.86
CA ALA A 36 0.25 6.89 15.28
C ALA A 36 -0.95 7.35 14.43
N SER A 37 -0.84 8.52 13.79
CA SER A 37 -1.97 9.04 13.01
C SER A 37 -2.20 8.31 11.69
N ALA A 38 -1.35 7.34 11.35
CA ALA A 38 -1.46 6.62 10.07
C ALA A 38 -2.85 6.03 9.88
N ASP A 39 -3.38 5.38 10.91
CA ASP A 39 -4.67 4.71 10.81
C ASP A 39 -5.80 5.70 10.55
N GLN A 40 -5.76 6.87 11.19
CA GLN A 40 -6.78 7.88 10.99
C GLN A 40 -6.77 8.42 9.56
N GLN A 41 -5.59 8.62 8.99
CA GLN A 41 -5.47 9.10 7.62
C GLN A 41 -6.00 8.07 6.63
N LEU A 42 -5.63 6.81 6.84
CA LEU A 42 -6.09 5.75 5.94
C LEU A 42 -7.59 5.52 6.08
N LEU A 43 -8.12 5.65 7.29
CA LEU A 43 -9.56 5.56 7.50
C LEU A 43 -10.27 6.69 6.76
N ALA A 44 -9.72 7.91 6.82
CA ALA A 44 -10.31 9.04 6.11
C ALA A 44 -10.37 8.75 4.61
N ALA A 45 -9.30 8.20 4.05
CA ALA A 45 -9.28 7.86 2.62
C ALA A 45 -10.37 6.87 2.25
N THR A 46 -10.56 5.82 3.06
CA THR A 46 -11.58 4.80 2.77
C THR A 46 -12.99 5.31 3.05
N THR A 47 -13.13 6.30 3.92
CA THR A 47 -14.43 6.91 4.18
C THR A 47 -14.84 7.80 3.01
N ILE A 48 -13.89 8.56 2.47
CA ILE A 48 -14.16 9.41 1.32
C ILE A 48 -14.43 8.56 0.08
N ASP A 49 -13.66 7.50 -0.10
CA ASP A 49 -13.82 6.63 -1.26
C ASP A 49 -13.75 5.17 -0.81
N PRO A 50 -14.91 4.56 -0.52
CA PRO A 50 -14.92 3.17 -0.04
C PRO A 50 -14.36 2.14 -1.02
N GLY A 51 -14.25 2.49 -2.30
CA GLY A 51 -13.70 1.58 -3.29
C GLY A 51 -12.20 1.71 -3.50
N PHE A 52 -11.54 2.51 -2.70
CA PHE A 52 -10.11 2.80 -2.89
C PHE A 52 -9.27 1.65 -2.34
N LEU A 53 -8.87 0.74 -3.21
CA LEU A 53 -8.23 -0.51 -2.81
C LEU A 53 -6.95 -0.29 -2.00
N LEU A 54 -6.04 0.58 -2.47
CA LEU A 54 -4.76 0.75 -1.79
C LEU A 54 -4.92 1.28 -0.37
N ALA A 55 -5.95 2.11 -0.14
CA ALA A 55 -6.20 2.60 1.21
C ALA A 55 -6.69 1.49 2.12
N HIS A 56 -7.51 0.58 1.62
CA HIS A 56 -7.93 -0.57 2.41
C HIS A 56 -6.74 -1.48 2.72
N ILE A 57 -5.84 -1.67 1.76
CA ILE A 57 -4.64 -2.45 1.98
C ILE A 57 -3.77 -1.80 3.04
N GLY A 58 -3.59 -0.48 2.96
CA GLY A 58 -2.81 0.25 3.95
C GLY A 58 -3.35 0.08 5.35
N ARG A 59 -4.69 0.11 5.50
CA ARG A 59 -5.31 -0.10 6.80
C ARG A 59 -5.06 -1.51 7.31
N ALA A 60 -5.18 -2.51 6.44
CA ALA A 60 -4.95 -3.89 6.84
C ALA A 60 -3.49 -4.10 7.25
N VAL A 61 -2.56 -3.46 6.57
CA VAL A 61 -1.14 -3.51 6.94
C VAL A 61 -0.93 -2.83 8.28
N ALA A 62 -1.54 -1.67 8.50
CA ALA A 62 -1.43 -0.96 9.77
C ALA A 62 -1.95 -1.82 10.93
N ASP A 63 -3.07 -2.52 10.71
CA ASP A 63 -3.59 -3.42 11.74
C ASP A 63 -2.62 -4.57 11.99
N ALA A 64 -2.00 -5.08 10.94
CA ALA A 64 -1.04 -6.18 11.06
C ALA A 64 0.21 -5.74 11.84
N THR A 65 0.63 -4.49 11.71
CA THR A 65 1.75 -3.98 12.52
C THR A 65 1.39 -3.94 13.99
N GLY A 66 0.12 -3.83 14.32
CA GLY A 66 -0.34 -3.85 15.68
C GLY A 66 -0.61 -5.25 16.22
N GLY A 67 -0.32 -6.28 15.44
CA GLY A 67 -0.47 -7.66 15.87
C GLY A 67 -1.67 -8.39 15.32
N ALA A 68 -2.54 -7.73 14.59
CA ALA A 68 -3.69 -8.40 13.98
C ALA A 68 -3.28 -9.22 12.78
N PRO A 69 -3.99 -10.30 12.46
CA PRO A 69 -3.71 -11.03 11.22
C PRO A 69 -4.01 -10.13 10.02
N TYR A 70 -3.21 -10.28 8.97
CA TYR A 70 -3.46 -9.55 7.74
C TYR A 70 -4.63 -10.18 7.00
N VAL A 71 -5.67 -9.41 6.75
CA VAL A 71 -6.82 -9.86 5.99
C VAL A 71 -6.86 -9.06 4.70
N PRO A 72 -6.54 -9.69 3.56
CA PRO A 72 -6.48 -8.94 2.30
C PRO A 72 -7.88 -8.47 1.88
N PRO A 73 -8.00 -7.22 1.42
CA PRO A 73 -9.27 -6.77 0.86
C PRO A 73 -9.51 -7.40 -0.50
N PRO A 74 -10.76 -7.47 -0.93
CA PRO A 74 -11.08 -8.05 -2.24
C PRO A 74 -10.45 -7.25 -3.37
N THR A 75 -9.94 -7.96 -4.38
CA THR A 75 -9.29 -7.34 -5.52
C THR A 75 -9.97 -7.70 -6.84
N SER A 76 -11.20 -8.17 -6.78
CA SER A 76 -11.88 -8.68 -7.97
C SER A 76 -12.56 -7.60 -8.81
N SER A 77 -12.55 -6.35 -8.34
CA SER A 77 -13.19 -5.28 -9.09
C SER A 77 -12.47 -5.04 -10.41
N SER A 78 -13.24 -4.83 -11.48
CA SER A 78 -12.67 -4.51 -12.77
C SER A 78 -12.06 -3.11 -12.80
N LEU A 79 -12.34 -2.28 -11.80
CA LEU A 79 -11.78 -0.94 -11.71
C LEU A 79 -10.36 -0.93 -11.15
N VAL A 80 -9.92 -2.05 -10.59
CA VAL A 80 -8.59 -2.15 -10.02
C VAL A 80 -7.55 -2.16 -11.15
N THR A 81 -6.55 -1.29 -11.04
CA THR A 81 -5.51 -1.21 -12.06
C THR A 81 -4.53 -2.37 -11.92
N ARG A 82 -3.72 -2.58 -12.97
CA ARG A 82 -2.68 -3.59 -12.94
C ARG A 82 -1.69 -3.31 -11.80
N GLY A 83 -1.28 -2.06 -11.65
CA GLY A 83 -0.35 -1.69 -10.59
C GLY A 83 -0.91 -1.94 -9.21
N GLU A 84 -2.21 -1.67 -9.02
CA GLU A 84 -2.85 -1.95 -7.75
C GLU A 84 -2.94 -3.44 -7.46
N ARG A 85 -3.16 -4.25 -8.48
CA ARG A 85 -3.16 -5.70 -8.30
C ARG A 85 -1.79 -6.22 -7.93
N GLN A 86 -0.74 -5.69 -8.57
CA GLN A 86 0.63 -6.05 -8.21
C GLN A 86 0.92 -5.68 -6.76
N HIS A 87 0.54 -4.47 -6.38
CA HIS A 87 0.73 -3.99 -5.01
C HIS A 87 0.04 -4.95 -4.02
N ALA A 88 -1.21 -5.29 -4.30
CA ALA A 88 -1.98 -6.17 -3.42
C ALA A 88 -1.33 -7.54 -3.30
N GLU A 89 -0.86 -8.09 -4.40
CA GLU A 89 -0.23 -9.40 -4.41
C GLU A 89 1.06 -9.38 -3.59
N ILE A 90 1.87 -8.34 -3.77
CA ILE A 90 3.14 -8.25 -3.06
C ILE A 90 2.90 -8.17 -1.55
N VAL A 91 1.92 -7.38 -1.12
CA VAL A 91 1.59 -7.30 0.30
C VAL A 91 1.19 -8.67 0.83
N ALA A 92 0.30 -9.36 0.13
CA ALA A 92 -0.17 -10.65 0.58
C ALA A 92 0.95 -11.68 0.65
N VAL A 93 1.79 -11.74 -0.37
CA VAL A 93 2.89 -12.70 -0.43
C VAL A 93 3.94 -12.40 0.64
N THR A 94 4.24 -11.11 0.85
CA THR A 94 5.21 -10.71 1.85
C THR A 94 4.74 -11.09 3.26
N LEU A 95 3.49 -10.80 3.58
CA LEU A 95 2.97 -11.07 4.92
C LEU A 95 2.65 -12.55 5.13
N CYS A 96 2.55 -13.30 4.05
CA CYS A 96 2.44 -14.76 4.11
C CYS A 96 3.78 -15.43 4.41
N GLY A 97 4.88 -14.72 4.21
CA GLY A 97 6.19 -15.25 4.53
C GLY A 97 6.96 -15.85 3.36
N ASP A 98 6.43 -15.76 2.15
CA ASP A 98 7.14 -16.26 0.97
C ASP A 98 8.15 -15.21 0.52
N VAL A 99 9.29 -15.20 1.17
CA VAL A 99 10.29 -14.15 1.04
C VAL A 99 10.85 -14.06 -0.38
N HIS A 100 11.10 -15.19 -1.00
CA HIS A 100 11.72 -15.20 -2.33
C HIS A 100 10.77 -14.68 -3.39
N ARG A 101 9.53 -15.13 -3.35
CA ARG A 101 8.55 -14.67 -4.32
C ARG A 101 8.24 -13.19 -4.12
N ALA A 102 8.12 -12.77 -2.87
CA ALA A 102 7.86 -11.38 -2.56
C ALA A 102 8.97 -10.49 -3.10
N ARG A 103 10.21 -10.91 -2.95
CA ARG A 103 11.36 -10.15 -3.43
C ARG A 103 11.32 -9.99 -4.94
N ASP A 104 11.04 -11.07 -5.65
CA ASP A 104 11.03 -11.03 -7.11
C ASP A 104 9.89 -10.15 -7.62
N LEU A 105 8.69 -10.31 -7.06
CA LEU A 105 7.55 -9.50 -7.47
C LEU A 105 7.79 -8.02 -7.14
N ARG A 106 8.37 -7.75 -5.98
CA ARG A 106 8.65 -6.39 -5.55
C ARG A 106 9.66 -5.73 -6.49
N ARG A 107 10.69 -6.47 -6.88
CA ARG A 107 11.69 -5.92 -7.79
C ARG A 107 11.08 -5.49 -9.11
N GLU A 108 10.24 -6.33 -9.69
CA GLU A 108 9.59 -6.02 -10.95
C GLU A 108 8.64 -4.82 -10.82
N HIS A 109 7.88 -4.81 -9.74
CA HIS A 109 6.94 -3.74 -9.51
C HIS A 109 7.63 -2.39 -9.35
N LEU A 110 8.73 -2.37 -8.60
CA LEU A 110 9.43 -1.11 -8.32
C LEU A 110 10.21 -0.59 -9.51
N LEU A 111 10.47 -1.41 -10.53
CA LEU A 111 11.03 -0.90 -11.77
C LEU A 111 10.03 0.02 -12.46
N GLU A 112 8.75 -0.26 -12.32
CA GLU A 112 7.71 0.52 -12.95
C GLU A 112 7.18 1.62 -12.03
N PHE A 113 7.11 1.32 -10.73
CA PHE A 113 6.53 2.24 -9.74
C PHE A 113 7.49 2.43 -8.57
N PRO A 114 8.64 3.10 -8.80
CA PRO A 114 9.67 3.20 -7.77
C PRO A 114 9.24 4.02 -6.54
N GLY A 115 8.20 4.82 -6.68
CA GLY A 115 7.70 5.62 -5.57
C GLY A 115 6.61 4.96 -4.76
N ASP A 116 6.35 3.67 -4.97
CA ASP A 116 5.35 2.96 -4.18
C ASP A 116 5.92 2.69 -2.78
N LEU A 117 5.74 3.66 -1.91
CA LEU A 117 6.43 3.71 -0.64
C LEU A 117 6.13 2.51 0.25
N LEU A 118 4.89 2.05 0.29
CA LEU A 118 4.54 0.90 1.11
C LEU A 118 5.32 -0.33 0.66
N ILE A 119 5.43 -0.54 -0.64
CA ILE A 119 6.13 -1.70 -1.17
C ILE A 119 7.63 -1.61 -0.89
N VAL A 120 8.20 -0.40 -0.94
CA VAL A 120 9.62 -0.21 -0.61
C VAL A 120 9.87 -0.56 0.87
N TRP A 121 8.97 -0.15 1.75
CA TRP A 121 9.12 -0.31 3.20
C TRP A 121 8.76 -1.70 3.68
N LEU A 122 7.87 -2.39 2.98
CA LEU A 122 7.23 -3.60 3.45
C LEU A 122 8.18 -4.71 3.91
N PRO A 123 9.33 -4.94 3.25
CA PRO A 123 10.25 -6.00 3.70
C PRO A 123 10.74 -5.84 5.13
N MET A 124 10.75 -4.60 5.63
CA MET A 124 11.19 -4.37 7.00
C MET A 124 10.16 -4.86 8.00
N LEU A 125 8.89 -4.86 7.58
CA LEU A 125 7.81 -5.34 8.43
C LEU A 125 7.83 -6.86 8.55
N ALA A 126 8.18 -7.53 7.48
CA ALA A 126 8.10 -8.99 7.39
C ALA A 126 9.41 -9.67 7.74
N ARG A 127 10.12 -9.16 8.72
CA ARG A 127 11.39 -9.75 9.12
C ARG A 127 11.15 -11.11 9.73
N PRO A 128 11.88 -12.10 9.24
CA PRO A 128 11.64 -13.47 9.68
C PRO A 128 12.03 -13.66 11.12
N GLY A 129 11.33 -14.58 11.72
CA GLY A 129 11.69 -15.03 13.03
C GLY A 129 11.52 -13.99 14.06
N GLY A 130 10.81 -12.99 13.71
CA GLY A 130 10.69 -11.95 14.66
C GLY A 130 12.04 -11.54 15.08
N GLY A 131 12.91 -11.82 14.24
CA GLY A 131 14.22 -11.38 14.64
C GLY A 131 15.11 -11.84 13.85
#